data_8794a7762dd17c7beb761cda9b70be2e
#
_entry.id   8794a7762dd17c7beb761cda9b70be2e
#
_cell.length_a   1.000
_cell.length_b   1.000
_cell.length_c   1.000
_cell.angle_alpha   90.00
_cell.angle_beta   90.00
_cell.angle_gamma   90.00
#
_symmetry.space_group_name_H-M   'P 1'
#
loop_
_entity.id
_entity.type
_entity.pdbx_description
1 polymer ?
#
loop_
_entity_poly.entity_id
_entity_poly.type
_entity_poly.pdbx_seq_one_letter_code
_entity_poly.pdbx_strand_id
1 'polypeptide(L)'
;MAPPALTIRNLSTTPLELKSLERFESAEGKASGVNITRITRSLTGFMYLNSTPTSPQLAEKAESFSRQDVSIPIAPFETKVTDIEPQGNQVLRLTFETNGERYRIDTPTPLHRSTVLTPLSHNPTYEFTGVYLPKYHFLAIFSSAKLASWMSNLKDETPLAALSIPGTHNSPTYHAALPSVRCQAVSVKEQLNNGIRFLDIRVQPQDPNDPAAEGLILVHSAFPVSLTGHKYFRDLVNHVKVFLDANPTETVIMSIKREGIGKATDQQLSQILNHHYTQDSTRWFTGNRIPALGEVRGKIVVIRRFGLDDSLKGENNGTGLYIDAESWPDNCADGVCTSGEIRVQDFYEVAESSNIEKKIGYSTDQLERAAKTVAVLSEDMGVASAESAKQPFFMNFLSASNFWRANCWPDKIAEKVNPVIVDYLCRRHSETTSSEQPDSASVGDGSTGIVVCDWVGTDGDWDLVRCILAMNAKLELREKDRPSDPPS
;
A
#
# COMPACT_ATOMS: atom_id res chain seq x y z
N MET A 1 13.71 32.96 6.18
CA MET A 1 14.05 32.23 4.95
C MET A 1 12.86 32.34 4.01
N ALA A 2 13.07 32.64 2.74
CA ALA A 2 12.00 32.57 1.74
C ALA A 2 11.43 31.16 1.71
N PRO A 3 10.12 30.98 1.51
CA PRO A 3 9.54 29.65 1.37
C PRO A 3 10.22 28.92 0.19
N PRO A 4 10.41 27.59 0.29
CA PRO A 4 11.00 26.85 -0.82
C PRO A 4 10.14 26.93 -2.07
N ALA A 5 10.76 27.00 -3.22
CA ALA A 5 10.04 26.97 -4.51
C ALA A 5 9.30 25.63 -4.70
N LEU A 6 8.24 25.62 -5.49
CA LEU A 6 7.47 24.42 -5.81
C LEU A 6 8.39 23.39 -6.49
N THR A 7 8.44 22.21 -5.93
CA THR A 7 9.12 21.05 -6.51
C THR A 7 8.07 20.08 -7.05
N ILE A 8 8.25 19.60 -8.28
CA ILE A 8 7.34 18.65 -8.92
C ILE A 8 8.13 17.37 -9.24
N ARG A 9 7.59 16.23 -8.84
CA ARG A 9 8.13 14.91 -9.18
C ARG A 9 7.13 14.15 -10.04
N ASN A 10 7.55 13.74 -11.21
CA ASN A 10 6.77 12.90 -12.09
C ASN A 10 7.10 11.43 -11.79
N LEU A 11 6.21 10.72 -11.13
CA LEU A 11 6.32 9.29 -10.82
C LEU A 11 5.53 8.42 -11.83
N SER A 12 5.10 9.00 -12.96
CA SER A 12 4.43 8.27 -14.03
C SER A 12 5.42 7.83 -15.13
N THR A 13 4.98 6.92 -15.97
CA THR A 13 5.71 6.49 -17.18
C THR A 13 5.56 7.46 -18.36
N THR A 14 4.81 8.55 -18.17
CA THR A 14 4.44 9.50 -19.23
C THR A 14 5.13 10.84 -18.98
N PRO A 15 5.80 11.45 -19.98
CA PRO A 15 6.37 12.80 -19.81
C PRO A 15 5.25 13.83 -19.62
N LEU A 16 5.46 14.77 -18.73
CA LEU A 16 4.54 15.87 -18.44
C LEU A 16 5.22 17.20 -18.70
N GLU A 17 4.44 18.20 -19.08
CA GLU A 17 4.90 19.58 -19.18
C GLU A 17 3.95 20.49 -18.40
N LEU A 18 4.44 21.26 -17.45
CA LEU A 18 3.65 22.32 -16.82
C LEU A 18 3.54 23.49 -17.80
N LYS A 19 2.31 23.80 -18.24
CA LYS A 19 2.00 24.79 -19.27
C LYS A 19 1.50 26.11 -18.73
N SER A 20 0.76 26.10 -17.62
CA SER A 20 0.27 27.33 -17.02
C SER A 20 0.08 27.21 -15.52
N LEU A 21 0.20 28.35 -14.88
CA LEU A 21 0.01 28.57 -13.46
C LEU A 21 -1.01 29.70 -13.28
N GLU A 22 -2.05 29.46 -12.47
CA GLU A 22 -3.01 30.48 -12.08
C GLU A 22 -3.03 30.58 -10.55
N ARG A 23 -3.18 31.82 -10.04
CA ARG A 23 -3.19 32.10 -8.60
C ARG A 23 -4.56 32.61 -8.19
N PHE A 24 -5.08 32.07 -7.08
CA PHE A 24 -6.37 32.43 -6.53
C PHE A 24 -6.19 32.79 -5.05
N GLU A 25 -6.96 33.81 -4.59
CA GLU A 25 -7.05 34.10 -3.18
C GLU A 25 -7.79 32.99 -2.44
N SER A 26 -7.27 32.56 -1.30
CA SER A 26 -8.01 31.63 -0.44
C SER A 26 -9.24 32.32 0.14
N ALA A 27 -10.39 31.64 0.10
CA ALA A 27 -11.65 32.14 0.66
C ALA A 27 -11.62 32.35 2.19
N GLU A 28 -10.58 31.90 2.89
CA GLU A 28 -10.45 32.08 4.35
C GLU A 28 -10.22 33.53 4.79
N GLY A 29 -9.80 34.43 3.89
CA GLY A 29 -9.57 35.83 4.18
C GLY A 29 -10.86 36.72 4.28
N LYS A 30 -12.02 36.21 3.88
CA LYS A 30 -13.30 37.03 3.81
C LYS A 30 -14.45 36.55 4.67
N ALA A 31 -14.29 35.52 5.50
CA ALA A 31 -15.39 35.01 6.34
C ALA A 31 -15.38 35.57 7.75
N SER A 32 -15.76 36.85 7.90
CA SER A 32 -16.36 37.35 9.13
C SER A 32 -17.89 37.11 9.12
N GLY A 33 -18.29 35.84 9.13
CA GLY A 33 -19.71 35.45 9.22
C GLY A 33 -19.78 34.03 9.80
N VAL A 34 -20.52 33.92 10.91
CA VAL A 34 -20.74 32.66 11.64
C VAL A 34 -21.22 31.56 10.70
N ASN A 35 -20.38 30.57 10.42
CA ASN A 35 -20.72 29.42 9.59
C ASN A 35 -21.05 28.22 10.48
N ILE A 36 -22.30 27.77 10.44
CA ILE A 36 -22.86 26.62 11.18
C ILE A 36 -22.10 25.33 10.94
N THR A 37 -21.37 25.22 9.82
CA THR A 37 -20.50 24.08 9.49
C THR A 37 -19.28 23.95 10.42
N ARG A 38 -18.93 25.00 11.18
CA ARG A 38 -17.84 24.95 12.18
C ARG A 38 -18.22 24.25 13.48
N ILE A 39 -19.51 24.16 13.80
CA ILE A 39 -19.99 23.60 15.08
C ILE A 39 -19.93 22.05 15.05
N THR A 40 -20.21 21.43 13.92
CA THR A 40 -20.10 19.98 13.76
C THR A 40 -18.66 19.49 13.69
N ARG A 41 -17.72 20.30 13.17
CA ARG A 41 -16.29 20.00 13.18
C ARG A 41 -15.61 20.18 14.54
N SER A 42 -16.16 21.03 15.42
CA SER A 42 -15.59 21.28 16.76
C SER A 42 -15.78 20.11 17.72
N LEU A 43 -16.77 19.25 17.53
CA LEU A 43 -16.99 18.06 18.37
C LEU A 43 -16.17 16.83 17.90
N THR A 44 -15.78 16.79 16.63
CA THR A 44 -14.85 15.78 16.09
C THR A 44 -13.39 16.28 16.04
N GLY A 45 -13.17 17.58 16.16
CA GLY A 45 -11.87 18.24 16.01
C GLY A 45 -10.88 18.05 17.18
N PHE A 46 -11.27 17.39 18.26
CA PHE A 46 -10.35 17.06 19.37
C PHE A 46 -9.43 15.88 19.04
N MET A 47 -9.59 15.23 17.87
CA MET A 47 -8.77 14.08 17.45
C MET A 47 -7.77 14.34 16.30
N TYR A 48 -7.71 15.55 15.72
CA TYR A 48 -6.84 15.82 14.57
C TYR A 48 -5.93 17.04 14.79
N LEU A 49 -4.91 16.87 15.63
CA LEU A 49 -3.88 17.92 15.84
C LEU A 49 -2.84 18.00 14.71
N ASN A 50 -2.92 17.15 13.68
CA ASN A 50 -2.00 17.11 12.53
C ASN A 50 -2.68 17.11 11.15
N SER A 51 -3.97 17.50 11.06
CA SER A 51 -4.59 17.65 9.75
C SER A 51 -3.93 18.82 9.01
N THR A 52 -3.29 18.53 7.88
CA THR A 52 -2.85 19.54 6.92
C THR A 52 -4.04 20.45 6.58
N PRO A 53 -3.88 21.78 6.57
CA PRO A 53 -4.95 22.67 6.15
C PRO A 53 -5.35 22.32 4.71
N THR A 54 -6.60 21.92 4.54
CA THR A 54 -7.18 21.67 3.23
C THR A 54 -7.73 23.00 2.68
N SER A 55 -7.46 23.29 1.41
CA SER A 55 -8.03 24.46 0.78
C SER A 55 -9.50 24.25 0.41
N PRO A 56 -10.34 25.30 0.35
CA PRO A 56 -11.66 25.19 -0.24
C PRO A 56 -11.53 24.84 -1.73
N GLN A 57 -12.43 23.99 -2.20
CA GLN A 57 -12.49 23.67 -3.63
C GLN A 57 -12.82 24.92 -4.44
N LEU A 58 -11.99 25.24 -5.42
CA LEU A 58 -12.25 26.34 -6.34
C LEU A 58 -13.41 25.98 -7.27
N ALA A 59 -14.27 26.97 -7.55
CA ALA A 59 -15.27 26.82 -8.60
C ALA A 59 -14.56 26.68 -9.97
N GLU A 60 -15.16 25.91 -10.87
CA GLU A 60 -14.60 25.65 -12.20
C GLU A 60 -14.31 26.96 -12.99
N LYS A 61 -15.17 27.96 -12.81
CA LYS A 61 -15.09 29.30 -13.43
C LYS A 61 -14.59 30.40 -12.49
N ALA A 62 -13.83 30.04 -11.43
CA ALA A 62 -13.22 31.01 -10.56
C ALA A 62 -12.28 31.92 -11.37
N GLU A 63 -12.30 33.22 -11.10
CA GLU A 63 -11.38 34.17 -11.74
C GLU A 63 -10.07 34.22 -10.97
N SER A 64 -8.97 33.91 -11.66
CA SER A 64 -7.63 34.04 -11.11
C SER A 64 -7.22 35.52 -11.07
N PHE A 65 -6.49 35.92 -10.03
CA PHE A 65 -5.91 37.27 -9.98
C PHE A 65 -4.56 37.35 -10.72
N SER A 66 -3.96 36.22 -11.05
CA SER A 66 -2.72 36.14 -11.83
C SER A 66 -2.69 34.83 -12.64
N ARG A 67 -2.34 34.95 -13.89
CA ARG A 67 -2.09 33.83 -14.79
C ARG A 67 -0.72 34.01 -15.46
N GLN A 68 0.03 32.92 -15.49
CA GLN A 68 1.34 32.86 -16.13
C GLN A 68 1.42 31.60 -16.99
N ASP A 69 1.71 31.78 -18.28
CA ASP A 69 2.06 30.66 -19.12
C ASP A 69 3.55 30.33 -18.92
N VAL A 70 3.84 29.05 -18.78
CA VAL A 70 5.18 28.52 -18.54
C VAL A 70 5.42 27.33 -19.46
N SER A 71 6.66 26.86 -19.54
CA SER A 71 7.03 25.65 -20.28
C SER A 71 8.10 24.94 -19.47
N ILE A 72 7.65 24.06 -18.58
CA ILE A 72 8.54 23.31 -17.69
C ILE A 72 8.33 21.81 -17.97
N PRO A 73 9.22 21.20 -18.79
CA PRO A 73 9.16 19.78 -19.08
C PRO A 73 9.64 18.98 -17.85
N ILE A 74 8.98 17.84 -17.59
CA ILE A 74 9.28 16.93 -16.50
C ILE A 74 9.23 15.50 -17.04
N ALA A 75 10.39 14.90 -17.24
CA ALA A 75 10.49 13.54 -17.77
C ALA A 75 9.90 12.50 -16.79
N PRO A 76 9.58 11.28 -17.25
CA PRO A 76 9.24 10.17 -16.37
C PRO A 76 10.32 10.01 -15.28
N PHE A 77 9.87 9.85 -14.03
CA PHE A 77 10.68 9.69 -12.82
C PHE A 77 11.62 10.86 -12.47
N GLU A 78 11.50 12.01 -13.17
CA GLU A 78 12.26 13.23 -12.87
C GLU A 78 11.66 13.99 -11.69
N THR A 79 12.56 14.57 -10.85
CA THR A 79 12.24 15.58 -9.84
C THR A 79 12.73 16.94 -10.34
N LYS A 80 11.81 17.90 -10.50
CA LYS A 80 12.09 19.25 -11.01
C LYS A 80 11.82 20.31 -9.95
N VAL A 81 12.85 21.03 -9.56
CA VAL A 81 12.68 22.26 -8.75
C VAL A 81 12.34 23.39 -9.72
N THR A 82 11.25 24.09 -9.46
CA THR A 82 10.81 25.24 -10.28
C THR A 82 11.21 26.55 -9.62
N ASP A 83 10.98 27.66 -10.31
CA ASP A 83 11.08 29.02 -9.79
C ASP A 83 9.73 29.55 -9.24
N ILE A 84 8.71 28.71 -9.15
CA ILE A 84 7.38 29.05 -8.67
C ILE A 84 7.38 29.06 -7.13
N GLU A 85 7.20 30.24 -6.56
CA GLU A 85 7.08 30.41 -5.12
C GLU A 85 5.60 30.40 -4.71
N PRO A 86 5.11 29.35 -4.00
CA PRO A 86 3.78 29.38 -3.39
C PRO A 86 3.74 30.44 -2.27
N GLN A 87 2.71 31.27 -2.27
CA GLN A 87 2.59 32.33 -1.26
C GLN A 87 1.43 32.01 -0.31
N GLY A 88 1.73 31.90 0.96
CA GLY A 88 0.82 31.87 2.11
C GLY A 88 -0.55 31.21 1.88
N ASN A 89 -1.60 32.00 1.79
CA ASN A 89 -2.99 31.56 1.68
C ASN A 89 -3.49 31.46 0.23
N GLN A 90 -2.62 31.29 -0.75
CA GLN A 90 -3.04 31.19 -2.15
C GLN A 90 -3.30 29.74 -2.55
N VAL A 91 -4.25 29.57 -3.46
CA VAL A 91 -4.43 28.32 -4.21
C VAL A 91 -3.76 28.48 -5.55
N LEU A 92 -2.88 27.52 -5.88
CA LEU A 92 -2.24 27.42 -7.19
C LEU A 92 -3.01 26.41 -8.03
N ARG A 93 -3.47 26.83 -9.20
CA ARG A 93 -4.02 25.97 -10.22
C ARG A 93 -2.93 25.71 -11.25
N LEU A 94 -2.51 24.46 -11.36
CA LEU A 94 -1.46 24.01 -12.26
C LEU A 94 -2.08 23.23 -13.40
N THR A 95 -1.71 23.58 -14.64
CA THR A 95 -2.17 22.86 -15.84
C THR A 95 -0.99 22.18 -16.51
N PHE A 96 -1.05 20.86 -16.55
CA PHE A 96 -0.07 20.00 -17.21
C PHE A 96 -0.58 19.59 -18.59
N GLU A 97 0.35 19.30 -19.49
CA GLU A 97 0.07 18.78 -20.83
C GLU A 97 0.92 17.53 -21.09
N THR A 98 0.34 16.56 -21.75
CA THR A 98 1.03 15.41 -22.33
C THR A 98 0.31 14.95 -23.59
N ASN A 99 1.04 14.68 -24.67
CA ASN A 99 0.49 14.25 -25.96
C ASN A 99 -0.70 15.10 -26.47
N GLY A 100 -0.66 16.43 -26.20
CA GLY A 100 -1.73 17.36 -26.58
C GLY A 100 -2.96 17.35 -25.67
N GLU A 101 -3.01 16.52 -24.66
CA GLU A 101 -4.06 16.49 -23.64
C GLU A 101 -3.66 17.30 -22.40
N ARG A 102 -4.61 18.02 -21.82
CA ARG A 102 -4.38 18.86 -20.64
C ARG A 102 -5.09 18.37 -19.41
N TYR A 103 -4.40 18.51 -18.27
CA TYR A 103 -4.82 18.06 -16.96
C TYR A 103 -4.58 19.17 -15.93
N ARG A 104 -5.52 19.36 -15.02
CA ARG A 104 -5.49 20.45 -14.04
C ARG A 104 -5.52 19.90 -12.61
N ILE A 105 -4.74 20.53 -11.73
CA ILE A 105 -4.78 20.29 -10.29
C ILE A 105 -4.73 21.61 -9.53
N ASP A 106 -5.51 21.71 -8.46
CA ASP A 106 -5.48 22.82 -7.51
C ASP A 106 -4.68 22.41 -6.27
N THR A 107 -3.76 23.25 -5.81
CA THR A 107 -2.91 22.98 -4.63
C THR A 107 -2.96 24.16 -3.65
N PRO A 108 -3.11 23.89 -2.32
CA PRO A 108 -3.30 22.58 -1.71
C PRO A 108 -4.64 21.94 -2.11
N THR A 109 -4.68 20.60 -2.03
CA THR A 109 -5.87 19.82 -2.37
C THR A 109 -6.98 19.98 -1.33
N PRO A 110 -8.28 19.91 -1.70
CA PRO A 110 -9.37 20.34 -0.83
C PRO A 110 -9.71 19.37 0.31
N LEU A 111 -9.46 18.08 0.20
CA LEU A 111 -9.87 17.07 1.19
C LEU A 111 -8.68 16.26 1.72
N HIS A 112 -8.03 15.53 0.86
CA HIS A 112 -6.87 14.69 1.15
C HIS A 112 -5.65 15.22 0.45
N ARG A 113 -4.47 14.68 0.73
CA ARG A 113 -3.24 15.07 0.03
C ARG A 113 -3.26 14.65 -1.44
N SER A 114 -3.93 13.53 -1.74
CA SER A 114 -4.10 13.06 -3.11
C SER A 114 -5.41 13.54 -3.73
N THR A 115 -5.34 13.85 -5.02
CA THR A 115 -6.51 14.11 -5.85
C THR A 115 -6.24 13.69 -7.29
N VAL A 116 -7.29 13.26 -7.99
CA VAL A 116 -7.20 12.99 -9.43
C VAL A 116 -7.13 14.32 -10.17
N LEU A 117 -6.20 14.44 -11.12
CA LEU A 117 -6.10 15.61 -11.98
C LEU A 117 -7.33 15.68 -12.88
N THR A 118 -7.95 16.86 -12.95
CA THR A 118 -9.11 17.08 -13.82
C THR A 118 -8.67 17.15 -15.27
N PRO A 119 -9.09 16.22 -16.15
CA PRO A 119 -8.82 16.33 -17.57
C PRO A 119 -9.60 17.50 -18.18
N LEU A 120 -8.96 18.23 -19.10
CA LEU A 120 -9.59 19.34 -19.81
C LEU A 120 -10.02 18.94 -21.23
N SER A 121 -9.69 17.73 -21.66
CA SER A 121 -10.06 17.12 -22.94
C SER A 121 -11.20 16.12 -22.76
N HIS A 122 -12.04 15.96 -23.79
CA HIS A 122 -13.01 14.87 -23.83
C HIS A 122 -12.31 13.53 -24.10
N ASN A 123 -12.70 12.48 -23.39
CA ASN A 123 -12.13 11.11 -23.52
C ASN A 123 -10.60 11.11 -23.36
N PRO A 124 -10.07 11.47 -22.19
CA PRO A 124 -8.64 11.51 -21.95
C PRO A 124 -8.04 10.10 -22.04
N THR A 125 -6.84 10.01 -22.64
CA THR A 125 -6.07 8.75 -22.74
C THR A 125 -5.47 8.37 -21.40
N TYR A 126 -5.12 9.37 -20.58
CA TYR A 126 -4.45 9.17 -19.30
C TYR A 126 -5.33 9.65 -18.14
N GLU A 127 -5.10 9.05 -17.00
CA GLU A 127 -5.62 9.52 -15.72
C GLU A 127 -4.46 9.66 -14.73
N PHE A 128 -4.34 10.82 -14.12
CA PHE A 128 -3.25 11.10 -13.18
C PHE A 128 -3.79 11.43 -11.80
N THR A 129 -3.05 11.01 -10.79
CA THR A 129 -3.25 11.41 -9.39
C THR A 129 -2.07 12.28 -8.95
N GLY A 130 -2.36 13.41 -8.32
CA GLY A 130 -1.36 14.27 -7.69
C GLY A 130 -1.46 14.16 -6.17
N VAL A 131 -0.31 14.14 -5.50
CA VAL A 131 -0.18 14.25 -4.04
C VAL A 131 0.58 15.51 -3.72
N TYR A 132 -0.09 16.47 -3.08
CA TYR A 132 0.54 17.71 -2.66
C TYR A 132 0.93 17.68 -1.19
N LEU A 133 2.20 18.03 -0.91
CA LEU A 133 2.79 18.09 0.42
C LEU A 133 3.07 19.55 0.81
N PRO A 134 2.14 20.24 1.49
CA PRO A 134 2.23 21.69 1.74
C PRO A 134 3.49 22.09 2.50
N LYS A 135 3.91 21.26 3.48
CA LYS A 135 5.12 21.51 4.29
C LYS A 135 6.39 21.69 3.45
N TYR A 136 6.43 21.07 2.28
CA TYR A 136 7.61 21.03 1.41
C TYR A 136 7.40 21.78 0.09
N HIS A 137 6.22 22.34 -0.14
CA HIS A 137 5.79 22.84 -1.46
C HIS A 137 6.11 21.81 -2.57
N PHE A 138 5.72 20.58 -2.33
CA PHE A 138 6.08 19.45 -3.19
C PHE A 138 4.84 18.79 -3.78
N LEU A 139 4.85 18.57 -5.08
CA LEU A 139 3.80 17.88 -5.83
C LEU A 139 4.37 16.62 -6.48
N ALA A 140 3.91 15.45 -6.06
CA ALA A 140 4.16 14.21 -6.78
C ALA A 140 2.98 13.91 -7.71
N ILE A 141 3.24 13.48 -8.93
CA ILE A 141 2.22 13.10 -9.92
C ILE A 141 2.52 11.69 -10.41
N PHE A 142 1.52 10.82 -10.43
CA PHE A 142 1.62 9.46 -10.93
C PHE A 142 0.37 9.04 -11.69
N SER A 143 0.48 7.98 -12.51
CA SER A 143 -0.67 7.39 -13.21
C SER A 143 -1.66 6.83 -12.20
N SER A 144 -2.96 7.16 -12.36
CA SER A 144 -4.00 6.64 -11.48
C SER A 144 -4.20 5.16 -11.70
N ALA A 145 -4.24 4.40 -10.61
CA ALA A 145 -4.58 2.98 -10.65
C ALA A 145 -6.08 2.77 -10.47
N LYS A 146 -6.65 1.82 -11.21
CA LYS A 146 -7.99 1.29 -10.93
C LYS A 146 -7.91 0.42 -9.69
N LEU A 147 -8.19 0.98 -8.50
CA LEU A 147 -7.89 0.35 -7.21
C LEU A 147 -8.46 -1.07 -7.08
N ALA A 148 -9.66 -1.33 -7.59
CA ALA A 148 -10.27 -2.67 -7.53
C ALA A 148 -9.64 -3.70 -8.49
N SER A 149 -8.89 -3.26 -9.52
CA SER A 149 -8.33 -4.15 -10.56
C SER A 149 -6.96 -3.69 -11.05
N TRP A 150 -6.11 -3.20 -10.14
CA TRP A 150 -4.82 -2.61 -10.50
C TRP A 150 -3.80 -3.60 -11.07
N MET A 151 -3.93 -4.89 -10.77
CA MET A 151 -3.07 -5.93 -11.34
C MET A 151 -3.39 -6.24 -12.82
N SER A 152 -4.51 -5.74 -13.35
CA SER A 152 -4.91 -5.98 -14.73
C SER A 152 -3.95 -5.43 -15.78
N ASN A 153 -3.12 -4.43 -15.41
CA ASN A 153 -2.14 -3.83 -16.32
C ASN A 153 -0.76 -4.52 -16.28
N LEU A 154 -0.57 -5.47 -15.35
CA LEU A 154 0.69 -6.19 -15.18
C LEU A 154 0.69 -7.48 -16.00
N LYS A 155 1.86 -7.90 -16.44
CA LYS A 155 2.05 -9.13 -17.21
C LYS A 155 1.96 -10.37 -16.31
N ASP A 156 1.58 -11.50 -16.90
CA ASP A 156 1.44 -12.78 -16.19
C ASP A 156 2.77 -13.34 -15.68
N GLU A 157 3.87 -13.02 -16.33
CA GLU A 157 5.23 -13.46 -15.98
C GLU A 157 5.81 -12.69 -14.79
N THR A 158 5.15 -11.61 -14.36
CA THR A 158 5.64 -10.76 -13.25
C THR A 158 5.65 -11.53 -11.94
N PRO A 159 6.83 -11.71 -11.28
CA PRO A 159 6.88 -12.33 -9.96
C PRO A 159 6.13 -11.47 -8.93
N LEU A 160 5.31 -12.09 -8.06
CA LEU A 160 4.63 -11.34 -7.01
C LEU A 160 5.60 -10.59 -6.08
N ALA A 161 6.82 -11.10 -5.89
CA ALA A 161 7.86 -10.46 -5.08
C ALA A 161 8.35 -9.12 -5.65
N ALA A 162 8.16 -8.88 -6.96
CA ALA A 162 8.57 -7.65 -7.62
C ALA A 162 7.59 -6.49 -7.39
N LEU A 163 6.39 -6.80 -6.94
CA LEU A 163 5.30 -5.83 -6.87
C LEU A 163 5.35 -4.97 -5.60
N SER A 164 4.89 -3.72 -5.74
CA SER A 164 4.49 -2.86 -4.64
C SER A 164 3.05 -3.19 -4.26
N ILE A 165 2.85 -3.87 -3.14
CA ILE A 165 1.56 -4.42 -2.73
C ILE A 165 1.09 -3.76 -1.43
N PRO A 166 -0.01 -3.00 -1.44
CA PRO A 166 -0.63 -2.53 -0.21
C PRO A 166 -1.26 -3.69 0.56
N GLY A 167 -1.05 -3.71 1.86
CA GLY A 167 -1.59 -4.69 2.79
C GLY A 167 -2.12 -4.05 4.07
N THR A 168 -2.85 -4.83 4.86
CA THR A 168 -3.37 -4.42 6.16
C THR A 168 -2.97 -5.40 7.25
N HIS A 169 -2.56 -4.85 8.40
CA HIS A 169 -2.27 -5.61 9.63
C HIS A 169 -3.58 -6.01 10.31
N ASN A 170 -3.67 -7.24 10.79
CA ASN A 170 -4.90 -7.73 11.41
C ASN A 170 -6.16 -7.31 10.63
N SER A 171 -6.19 -7.59 9.36
CA SER A 171 -7.14 -7.05 8.37
C SER A 171 -8.61 -7.11 8.78
N PRO A 172 -9.11 -8.15 9.48
CA PRO A 172 -10.51 -8.22 9.90
C PRO A 172 -10.84 -7.43 11.18
N THR A 173 -9.92 -6.68 11.78
CA THR A 173 -10.14 -5.96 13.05
C THR A 173 -10.76 -4.57 12.89
N TYR A 174 -11.76 -4.45 12.03
CA TYR A 174 -12.52 -3.21 11.79
C TYR A 174 -13.82 -3.11 12.62
N HIS A 175 -14.20 -4.19 13.30
CA HIS A 175 -15.40 -4.25 14.11
C HIS A 175 -15.29 -3.38 15.38
N ALA A 176 -16.44 -3.17 16.05
CA ALA A 176 -16.44 -2.59 17.41
C ALA A 176 -15.69 -3.53 18.36
N ALA A 177 -14.49 -3.14 18.75
CA ALA A 177 -13.58 -3.87 19.63
C ALA A 177 -12.89 -2.92 20.61
N LEU A 178 -12.05 -3.46 21.50
CA LEU A 178 -11.19 -2.62 22.33
C LEU A 178 -10.28 -1.76 21.42
N PRO A 179 -10.04 -0.48 21.73
CA PRO A 179 -9.23 0.38 20.90
C PRO A 179 -7.81 -0.15 20.63
N SER A 180 -7.21 -0.85 21.60
CA SER A 180 -5.92 -1.51 21.48
C SER A 180 -5.93 -2.76 20.58
N VAL A 181 -7.11 -3.29 20.25
CA VAL A 181 -7.32 -4.49 19.42
C VAL A 181 -7.71 -4.10 17.99
N ARG A 182 -8.40 -2.97 17.82
CA ARG A 182 -8.88 -2.50 16.53
C ARG A 182 -7.74 -1.88 15.72
N CYS A 183 -7.39 -2.51 14.59
CA CYS A 183 -6.30 -2.07 13.71
C CYS A 183 -6.80 -1.43 12.41
N GLN A 184 -8.07 -1.62 12.04
CA GLN A 184 -8.59 -1.16 10.76
C GLN A 184 -9.82 -0.25 10.90
N ALA A 185 -9.87 0.77 10.04
CA ALA A 185 -10.99 1.72 9.98
C ALA A 185 -12.20 1.11 9.25
N VAL A 186 -11.95 0.34 8.20
CA VAL A 186 -12.95 -0.09 7.21
C VAL A 186 -12.93 -1.61 7.00
N SER A 187 -14.03 -2.15 6.45
CA SER A 187 -14.19 -3.58 6.21
C SER A 187 -13.19 -4.14 5.20
N VAL A 188 -12.92 -5.46 5.25
CA VAL A 188 -12.05 -6.14 4.27
C VAL A 188 -12.58 -5.97 2.84
N LYS A 189 -13.90 -5.97 2.66
CA LYS A 189 -14.51 -5.69 1.34
C LYS A 189 -14.10 -4.30 0.82
N GLU A 190 -14.11 -3.30 1.68
CA GLU A 190 -13.72 -1.93 1.32
C GLU A 190 -12.21 -1.82 1.11
N GLN A 191 -11.41 -2.50 1.93
CA GLN A 191 -9.96 -2.59 1.76
C GLN A 191 -9.61 -3.16 0.36
N LEU A 192 -10.20 -4.28 -0.05
CA LEU A 192 -9.97 -4.91 -1.35
C LEU A 192 -10.39 -4.00 -2.52
N ASN A 193 -11.56 -3.37 -2.44
CA ASN A 193 -12.04 -2.44 -3.46
C ASN A 193 -11.14 -1.20 -3.61
N ASN A 194 -10.36 -0.87 -2.58
CA ASN A 194 -9.43 0.25 -2.58
C ASN A 194 -7.96 -0.15 -2.66
N GLY A 195 -7.65 -1.31 -3.24
CA GLY A 195 -6.29 -1.66 -3.68
C GLY A 195 -5.53 -2.61 -2.77
N ILE A 196 -6.02 -2.93 -1.57
CA ILE A 196 -5.36 -3.89 -0.67
C ILE A 196 -5.37 -5.28 -1.29
N ARG A 197 -4.19 -5.95 -1.29
CA ARG A 197 -4.04 -7.32 -1.80
C ARG A 197 -3.26 -8.24 -0.86
N PHE A 198 -2.80 -7.72 0.28
CA PHE A 198 -2.23 -8.54 1.34
C PHE A 198 -3.08 -8.38 2.61
N LEU A 199 -3.50 -9.50 3.17
CA LEU A 199 -4.30 -9.58 4.39
C LEU A 199 -3.53 -10.35 5.46
N ASP A 200 -3.26 -9.72 6.61
CA ASP A 200 -2.75 -10.38 7.81
C ASP A 200 -3.92 -10.94 8.62
N ILE A 201 -3.98 -12.25 8.69
CA ILE A 201 -5.10 -13.00 9.28
C ILE A 201 -4.62 -13.80 10.47
N ARG A 202 -5.31 -13.62 11.60
CA ARG A 202 -5.02 -14.33 12.83
C ARG A 202 -6.24 -15.13 13.29
N VAL A 203 -6.05 -16.41 13.52
CA VAL A 203 -7.13 -17.36 13.77
C VAL A 203 -6.88 -18.24 14.97
N GLN A 204 -7.97 -18.66 15.60
CA GLN A 204 -8.01 -19.66 16.63
C GLN A 204 -8.98 -20.78 16.22
N PRO A 205 -8.55 -22.05 16.12
CA PRO A 205 -9.46 -23.18 15.98
C PRO A 205 -10.44 -23.26 17.14
N GLN A 206 -11.73 -23.37 16.86
CA GLN A 206 -12.78 -23.46 17.88
C GLN A 206 -12.82 -24.83 18.54
N ASP A 207 -12.83 -25.87 17.72
CA ASP A 207 -12.89 -27.26 18.10
C ASP A 207 -11.67 -28.04 17.58
N PRO A 208 -10.47 -27.80 18.19
CA PRO A 208 -9.21 -28.24 17.58
C PRO A 208 -9.03 -29.78 17.57
N ASN A 209 -9.79 -30.51 18.37
CA ASN A 209 -9.71 -31.97 18.42
C ASN A 209 -10.73 -32.66 17.49
N ASP A 210 -11.58 -31.91 16.82
CA ASP A 210 -12.52 -32.41 15.83
C ASP A 210 -12.09 -31.98 14.42
N PRO A 211 -11.46 -32.82 13.63
CA PRO A 211 -11.03 -32.49 12.27
C PRO A 211 -12.20 -32.25 11.30
N ALA A 212 -13.43 -32.63 11.69
CA ALA A 212 -14.64 -32.30 10.92
C ALA A 212 -15.15 -30.89 11.21
N ALA A 213 -14.67 -30.24 12.29
CA ALA A 213 -15.04 -28.88 12.63
C ALA A 213 -14.19 -27.87 11.87
N GLU A 214 -14.84 -27.04 11.05
CA GLU A 214 -14.19 -26.01 10.22
C GLU A 214 -14.00 -24.68 10.94
N GLY A 215 -14.51 -24.53 12.15
CA GLY A 215 -14.60 -23.26 12.88
C GLY A 215 -13.23 -22.67 13.20
N LEU A 216 -12.84 -21.62 12.44
CA LEU A 216 -11.69 -20.77 12.73
C LEU A 216 -12.20 -19.38 13.14
N ILE A 217 -12.02 -19.03 14.42
CA ILE A 217 -12.42 -17.73 14.97
C ILE A 217 -11.33 -16.71 14.66
N LEU A 218 -11.74 -15.53 14.18
CA LEU A 218 -10.83 -14.40 13.98
C LEU A 218 -10.50 -13.75 15.32
N VAL A 219 -9.21 -13.56 15.57
CA VAL A 219 -8.68 -13.06 16.85
C VAL A 219 -7.57 -12.04 16.64
N HIS A 220 -7.25 -11.27 17.69
CA HIS A 220 -6.05 -10.44 17.77
C HIS A 220 -5.38 -10.69 19.12
N SER A 221 -4.22 -11.31 19.12
CA SER A 221 -3.56 -11.81 20.33
C SER A 221 -4.51 -12.69 21.16
N ALA A 222 -4.84 -12.32 22.39
CA ALA A 222 -5.76 -13.04 23.26
C ALA A 222 -7.24 -12.62 23.09
N PHE A 223 -7.56 -11.67 22.20
CA PHE A 223 -8.87 -11.02 22.15
C PHE A 223 -9.65 -11.37 20.89
N PRO A 224 -10.99 -11.50 20.97
CA PRO A 224 -11.82 -11.56 19.77
C PRO A 224 -11.79 -10.21 19.03
N VAL A 225 -11.91 -10.24 17.71
CA VAL A 225 -11.93 -9.04 16.85
C VAL A 225 -13.22 -8.23 16.95
N SER A 226 -14.21 -8.70 17.71
CA SER A 226 -15.51 -8.06 17.88
C SER A 226 -16.09 -8.29 19.28
N LEU A 227 -16.66 -7.24 19.87
CA LEU A 227 -17.42 -7.31 21.13
C LEU A 227 -18.84 -7.87 20.94
N THR A 228 -19.33 -8.00 19.71
CA THR A 228 -20.69 -8.47 19.39
C THR A 228 -20.74 -9.93 18.95
N GLY A 229 -19.77 -10.73 19.40
CA GLY A 229 -19.66 -12.17 19.11
C GLY A 229 -18.53 -12.50 18.13
N HIS A 230 -18.26 -13.80 18.03
CA HIS A 230 -17.17 -14.29 17.16
C HIS A 230 -17.39 -13.95 15.70
N LYS A 231 -16.31 -13.67 15.01
CA LYS A 231 -16.22 -13.54 13.55
C LYS A 231 -15.39 -14.71 13.04
N TYR A 232 -15.77 -15.23 11.90
CA TYR A 232 -15.21 -16.48 11.40
C TYR A 232 -14.40 -16.27 10.12
N PHE A 233 -13.33 -17.04 9.98
CA PHE A 233 -12.47 -17.03 8.81
C PHE A 233 -13.23 -17.38 7.52
N ARG A 234 -14.21 -18.27 7.61
CA ARG A 234 -15.08 -18.64 6.46
C ARG A 234 -15.79 -17.43 5.85
N ASP A 235 -16.34 -16.55 6.67
CA ASP A 235 -17.05 -15.36 6.17
C ASP A 235 -16.08 -14.42 5.45
N LEU A 236 -14.88 -14.27 5.99
CA LEU A 236 -13.82 -13.49 5.37
C LEU A 236 -13.40 -14.09 4.02
N VAL A 237 -13.17 -15.41 3.95
CA VAL A 237 -12.83 -16.12 2.71
C VAL A 237 -13.92 -15.95 1.66
N ASN A 238 -15.20 -16.01 2.06
CA ASN A 238 -16.31 -15.79 1.14
C ASN A 238 -16.30 -14.36 0.57
N HIS A 239 -16.01 -13.34 1.38
CA HIS A 239 -15.89 -11.96 0.88
C HIS A 239 -14.75 -11.83 -0.13
N VAL A 240 -13.60 -12.50 0.12
CA VAL A 240 -12.46 -12.47 -0.80
C VAL A 240 -12.77 -13.22 -2.09
N LYS A 241 -13.45 -14.36 -2.03
CA LYS A 241 -13.89 -15.09 -3.22
C LYS A 241 -14.84 -14.26 -4.09
N VAL A 242 -15.82 -13.58 -3.49
CA VAL A 242 -16.74 -12.68 -4.21
C VAL A 242 -15.98 -11.53 -4.87
N PHE A 243 -14.95 -10.97 -4.19
CA PHE A 243 -14.11 -9.94 -4.78
C PHE A 243 -13.33 -10.48 -5.99
N LEU A 244 -12.69 -11.64 -5.88
CA LEU A 244 -11.92 -12.25 -6.96
C LEU A 244 -12.79 -12.67 -8.15
N ASP A 245 -14.05 -13.10 -7.91
CA ASP A 245 -15.01 -13.39 -8.98
C ASP A 245 -15.36 -12.12 -9.79
N ALA A 246 -15.47 -10.98 -9.11
CA ALA A 246 -15.71 -9.69 -9.74
C ALA A 246 -14.47 -9.08 -10.40
N ASN A 247 -13.28 -9.48 -9.96
CA ASN A 247 -11.98 -8.95 -10.41
C ASN A 247 -11.00 -10.11 -10.70
N PRO A 248 -11.22 -10.88 -11.78
CA PRO A 248 -10.49 -12.12 -12.06
C PRO A 248 -9.00 -11.92 -12.41
N THR A 249 -8.58 -10.70 -12.70
CA THR A 249 -7.15 -10.34 -12.93
C THR A 249 -6.34 -10.23 -11.65
N GLU A 250 -7.02 -10.15 -10.51
CA GLU A 250 -6.41 -9.91 -9.22
C GLU A 250 -6.03 -11.22 -8.50
N THR A 251 -5.13 -11.11 -7.54
CA THR A 251 -4.84 -12.14 -6.53
C THR A 251 -4.85 -11.52 -5.14
N VAL A 252 -5.10 -12.31 -4.11
CA VAL A 252 -5.05 -11.88 -2.72
C VAL A 252 -4.10 -12.77 -1.94
N ILE A 253 -3.12 -12.19 -1.25
CA ILE A 253 -2.19 -12.90 -0.38
C ILE A 253 -2.75 -12.87 1.05
N MET A 254 -2.88 -14.04 1.66
CA MET A 254 -3.25 -14.19 3.09
C MET A 254 -2.08 -14.71 3.89
N SER A 255 -1.55 -13.90 4.79
CA SER A 255 -0.63 -14.35 5.84
C SER A 255 -1.44 -14.87 7.01
N ILE A 256 -1.37 -16.16 7.30
CA ILE A 256 -2.19 -16.80 8.33
C ILE A 256 -1.32 -17.19 9.51
N LYS A 257 -1.74 -16.77 10.73
CA LYS A 257 -1.07 -17.06 12.00
C LYS A 257 -2.08 -17.62 13.00
N ARG A 258 -1.70 -18.65 13.78
CA ARG A 258 -2.49 -19.08 14.93
C ARG A 258 -2.24 -18.12 16.10
N GLU A 259 -3.32 -17.61 16.66
CA GLU A 259 -3.33 -16.81 17.90
C GLU A 259 -4.53 -17.21 18.76
N GLY A 260 -4.79 -16.47 19.84
CA GLY A 260 -5.88 -16.71 20.76
C GLY A 260 -5.47 -17.46 22.01
N ILE A 261 -6.41 -17.58 22.95
CA ILE A 261 -6.21 -18.24 24.25
C ILE A 261 -6.52 -19.75 24.26
N GLY A 262 -6.95 -20.28 23.09
CA GLY A 262 -7.28 -21.71 22.95
C GLY A 262 -6.04 -22.59 23.01
N LYS A 263 -6.27 -23.90 23.23
CA LYS A 263 -5.22 -24.92 23.34
C LYS A 263 -4.86 -25.57 22.00
N ALA A 264 -5.39 -25.04 20.88
CA ALA A 264 -5.09 -25.55 19.55
C ALA A 264 -3.60 -25.46 19.24
N THR A 265 -3.08 -26.47 18.55
CA THR A 265 -1.71 -26.46 18.01
C THR A 265 -1.68 -25.93 16.57
N ASP A 266 -0.49 -25.60 16.09
CA ASP A 266 -0.27 -25.19 14.69
C ASP A 266 -0.61 -26.36 13.74
N GLN A 267 -0.28 -27.60 14.13
CA GLN A 267 -0.58 -28.80 13.35
C GLN A 267 -2.11 -28.99 13.17
N GLN A 268 -2.89 -28.79 14.24
CA GLN A 268 -4.36 -28.82 14.15
C GLN A 268 -4.90 -27.71 13.24
N LEU A 269 -4.37 -26.49 13.32
CA LEU A 269 -4.72 -25.42 12.39
C LEU A 269 -4.40 -25.83 10.95
N SER A 270 -3.22 -26.41 10.70
CA SER A 270 -2.81 -26.80 9.35
C SER A 270 -3.74 -27.87 8.76
N GLN A 271 -4.18 -28.85 9.56
CA GLN A 271 -5.15 -29.87 9.15
C GLN A 271 -6.51 -29.27 8.80
N ILE A 272 -7.06 -28.39 9.68
CA ILE A 272 -8.34 -27.71 9.46
C ILE A 272 -8.29 -26.87 8.19
N LEU A 273 -7.23 -26.08 8.02
CA LEU A 273 -7.06 -25.21 6.87
C LEU A 273 -6.99 -26.01 5.57
N ASN A 274 -6.17 -27.08 5.54
CA ASN A 274 -6.07 -27.95 4.38
C ASN A 274 -7.40 -28.66 4.08
N HIS A 275 -8.06 -29.26 5.07
CA HIS A 275 -9.25 -30.05 4.87
C HIS A 275 -10.46 -29.24 4.41
N HIS A 276 -10.69 -28.06 5.04
CA HIS A 276 -11.93 -27.30 4.85
C HIS A 276 -11.84 -26.13 3.89
N TYR A 277 -10.62 -25.65 3.59
CA TYR A 277 -10.47 -24.39 2.84
C TYR A 277 -9.66 -24.54 1.55
N THR A 278 -8.48 -25.18 1.60
CA THR A 278 -7.49 -25.04 0.53
C THR A 278 -7.42 -26.19 -0.47
N GLN A 279 -8.37 -27.13 -0.43
CA GLN A 279 -8.45 -28.26 -1.37
C GLN A 279 -8.78 -27.84 -2.83
N ASP A 280 -9.45 -26.72 -3.01
CA ASP A 280 -9.83 -26.21 -4.33
C ASP A 280 -8.67 -25.41 -4.94
N SER A 281 -7.85 -26.08 -5.75
CA SER A 281 -6.70 -25.47 -6.43
C SER A 281 -7.09 -24.39 -7.45
N THR A 282 -8.36 -24.31 -7.85
CA THR A 282 -8.85 -23.22 -8.72
C THR A 282 -8.99 -21.91 -7.94
N ARG A 283 -9.10 -21.98 -6.62
CA ARG A 283 -9.27 -20.84 -5.72
C ARG A 283 -8.08 -20.57 -4.81
N TRP A 284 -7.22 -21.57 -4.61
CA TRP A 284 -6.10 -21.46 -3.70
C TRP A 284 -4.79 -21.85 -4.37
N PHE A 285 -3.76 -21.08 -4.12
CA PHE A 285 -2.40 -21.45 -4.43
C PHE A 285 -1.72 -21.98 -3.16
N THR A 286 -1.41 -23.26 -3.15
CA THR A 286 -0.84 -23.97 -2.01
C THR A 286 0.64 -24.33 -2.19
N GLY A 287 1.28 -23.82 -3.26
CA GLY A 287 2.71 -23.99 -3.50
C GLY A 287 3.55 -23.34 -2.39
N ASN A 288 4.74 -23.87 -2.19
CA ASN A 288 5.70 -23.42 -1.18
C ASN A 288 6.73 -22.41 -1.70
N ARG A 289 6.48 -21.82 -2.85
CA ARG A 289 7.31 -20.81 -3.51
C ARG A 289 6.51 -19.55 -3.82
N ILE A 290 7.20 -18.47 -4.07
CA ILE A 290 6.58 -17.24 -4.58
C ILE A 290 6.20 -17.45 -6.06
N PRO A 291 4.91 -17.30 -6.44
CA PRO A 291 4.47 -17.50 -7.82
C PRO A 291 4.64 -16.26 -8.68
N ALA A 292 4.57 -16.43 -10.00
CA ALA A 292 4.26 -15.36 -10.93
C ALA A 292 2.76 -15.01 -10.89
N LEU A 293 2.42 -13.79 -11.30
CA LEU A 293 1.05 -13.26 -11.22
C LEU A 293 0.04 -14.11 -12.00
N GLY A 294 0.39 -14.58 -13.22
CA GLY A 294 -0.49 -15.39 -14.06
C GLY A 294 -0.86 -16.75 -13.44
N GLU A 295 0.01 -17.32 -12.59
CA GLU A 295 -0.29 -18.58 -11.90
C GLU A 295 -1.40 -18.45 -10.84
N VAL A 296 -1.62 -17.22 -10.36
CA VAL A 296 -2.45 -16.95 -9.19
C VAL A 296 -3.57 -15.94 -9.41
N ARG A 297 -3.78 -15.47 -10.64
CA ARG A 297 -4.94 -14.65 -10.94
C ARG A 297 -6.25 -15.38 -10.56
N GLY A 298 -7.15 -14.69 -9.89
CA GLY A 298 -8.41 -15.25 -9.36
C GLY A 298 -8.25 -16.15 -8.13
N LYS A 299 -7.01 -16.27 -7.58
CA LYS A 299 -6.70 -17.17 -6.46
C LYS A 299 -6.26 -16.42 -5.20
N ILE A 300 -6.32 -17.13 -4.08
CA ILE A 300 -5.76 -16.74 -2.80
C ILE A 300 -4.42 -17.45 -2.62
N VAL A 301 -3.36 -16.69 -2.37
CA VAL A 301 -2.01 -17.19 -2.04
C VAL A 301 -1.85 -17.24 -0.53
N VAL A 302 -1.38 -18.36 0.01
CA VAL A 302 -1.21 -18.52 1.47
C VAL A 302 0.26 -18.39 1.86
N ILE A 303 0.54 -17.50 2.82
CA ILE A 303 1.78 -17.45 3.60
C ILE A 303 1.47 -18.01 4.98
N ARG A 304 2.14 -19.12 5.35
CA ARG A 304 1.92 -19.77 6.63
C ARG A 304 2.87 -19.26 7.72
N ARG A 305 2.30 -18.78 8.81
CA ARG A 305 3.01 -18.43 10.05
C ARG A 305 2.65 -19.43 11.16
N PHE A 306 2.67 -20.72 10.82
CA PHE A 306 2.35 -21.85 11.70
C PHE A 306 3.07 -23.10 11.21
N GLY A 307 3.32 -24.07 12.12
CA GLY A 307 3.90 -25.37 11.79
C GLY A 307 2.91 -26.30 11.11
N LEU A 308 3.39 -27.10 10.15
CA LEU A 308 2.59 -28.11 9.46
C LEU A 308 2.47 -29.39 10.28
N ASP A 309 1.33 -30.07 10.19
CA ASP A 309 1.17 -31.46 10.57
C ASP A 309 2.09 -32.36 9.70
N ASP A 310 2.59 -33.46 10.28
CA ASP A 310 3.52 -34.36 9.59
C ASP A 310 2.93 -34.96 8.32
N SER A 311 1.61 -35.18 8.28
CA SER A 311 0.90 -35.68 7.09
C SER A 311 0.94 -34.73 5.90
N LEU A 312 1.15 -33.41 6.14
CA LEU A 312 1.18 -32.37 5.10
C LEU A 312 2.60 -31.99 4.67
N LYS A 313 3.63 -32.46 5.38
CA LYS A 313 5.03 -32.17 5.06
C LYS A 313 5.52 -32.85 3.78
N GLY A 314 4.87 -33.95 3.39
CA GLY A 314 5.16 -34.68 2.16
C GLY A 314 4.65 -34.02 0.87
N GLU A 315 3.75 -33.08 0.98
CA GLU A 315 3.19 -32.35 -0.16
C GLU A 315 4.25 -31.53 -0.91
N ASN A 316 3.97 -31.16 -2.16
CA ASN A 316 4.89 -30.41 -3.03
C ASN A 316 6.32 -31.04 -3.07
N ASN A 317 6.40 -32.34 -3.29
CA ASN A 317 7.67 -33.10 -3.34
C ASN A 317 8.48 -33.04 -2.04
N GLY A 318 7.82 -33.06 -0.89
CA GLY A 318 8.46 -33.09 0.43
C GLY A 318 8.81 -31.71 0.99
N THR A 319 8.34 -30.63 0.38
CA THR A 319 8.61 -29.26 0.84
C THR A 319 7.44 -28.64 1.59
N GLY A 320 6.33 -29.39 1.71
CA GLY A 320 5.13 -28.97 2.43
C GLY A 320 4.23 -28.00 1.66
N LEU A 321 3.17 -27.57 2.31
CA LEU A 321 2.18 -26.65 1.75
C LEU A 321 2.51 -25.21 2.13
N TYR A 322 2.09 -24.28 1.24
CA TYR A 322 2.10 -22.83 1.42
C TYR A 322 3.50 -22.20 1.47
N ILE A 323 3.61 -20.91 1.23
CA ILE A 323 4.87 -20.16 1.37
C ILE A 323 5.25 -20.13 2.85
N ASP A 324 6.45 -20.62 3.16
CA ASP A 324 6.90 -20.84 4.53
C ASP A 324 7.39 -19.58 5.22
N ALA A 325 6.71 -19.21 6.30
CA ALA A 325 7.06 -18.15 7.23
C ALA A 325 6.95 -18.62 8.69
N GLU A 326 7.06 -19.92 8.97
CA GLU A 326 6.97 -20.48 10.34
C GLU A 326 8.00 -19.84 11.27
N SER A 327 9.23 -19.66 10.79
CA SER A 327 10.35 -19.05 11.54
C SER A 327 10.32 -17.50 11.47
N TRP A 328 9.14 -16.91 11.67
CA TRP A 328 8.98 -15.45 11.63
C TRP A 328 9.83 -14.75 12.68
N PRO A 329 10.74 -13.81 12.27
CA PRO A 329 11.52 -13.03 13.21
C PRO A 329 10.62 -12.10 14.04
N ASP A 330 10.59 -12.28 15.35
CA ASP A 330 9.75 -11.50 16.26
C ASP A 330 10.33 -10.09 16.49
N ASN A 331 9.48 -9.06 16.52
CA ASN A 331 9.80 -7.66 16.84
C ASN A 331 11.09 -7.14 16.17
N CYS A 332 11.31 -7.47 14.90
CA CYS A 332 12.59 -7.23 14.21
C CYS A 332 12.58 -5.98 13.33
N ALA A 333 13.73 -5.31 13.27
CA ALA A 333 13.98 -4.20 12.35
C ALA A 333 14.30 -4.69 10.93
N ASP A 334 14.89 -5.88 10.81
CA ASP A 334 15.27 -6.53 9.57
C ASP A 334 15.56 -8.01 9.87
N GLY A 335 14.71 -8.90 9.42
CA GLY A 335 14.83 -10.32 9.63
C GLY A 335 14.49 -11.11 8.38
N VAL A 336 14.99 -12.33 8.31
CA VAL A 336 14.73 -13.27 7.19
C VAL A 336 14.19 -14.56 7.78
N CYS A 337 13.08 -15.06 7.24
CA CYS A 337 12.58 -16.39 7.58
C CYS A 337 13.56 -17.46 7.08
N THR A 338 13.65 -18.57 7.78
CA THR A 338 14.61 -19.66 7.46
C THR A 338 14.44 -20.20 6.03
N SER A 339 13.22 -20.12 5.48
CA SER A 339 12.94 -20.49 4.09
C SER A 339 13.67 -19.62 3.06
N GLY A 340 14.09 -18.39 3.43
CA GLY A 340 14.63 -17.41 2.52
C GLY A 340 13.59 -16.69 1.65
N GLU A 341 12.33 -17.12 1.68
CA GLU A 341 11.26 -16.56 0.84
C GLU A 341 10.73 -15.22 1.38
N ILE A 342 11.01 -14.84 2.63
CA ILE A 342 10.48 -13.64 3.28
C ILE A 342 11.58 -12.91 4.03
N ARG A 343 11.73 -11.61 3.72
CA ARG A 343 12.51 -10.65 4.50
C ARG A 343 11.58 -9.60 5.09
N VAL A 344 11.53 -9.49 6.40
CA VAL A 344 10.51 -8.72 7.11
C VAL A 344 11.10 -7.68 8.04
N GLN A 345 10.45 -6.51 8.06
CA GLN A 345 10.48 -5.52 9.13
C GLN A 345 9.16 -5.62 9.89
N ASP A 346 9.21 -6.04 11.14
CA ASP A 346 8.03 -6.15 12.03
C ASP A 346 8.37 -5.65 13.44
N PHE A 347 9.05 -4.50 13.53
CA PHE A 347 9.29 -3.83 14.81
C PHE A 347 7.98 -3.18 15.28
N TYR A 348 7.33 -3.78 16.28
CA TYR A 348 5.99 -3.39 16.73
C TYR A 348 5.93 -2.86 18.17
N GLU A 349 6.94 -3.09 18.99
CA GLU A 349 6.96 -2.64 20.39
C GLU A 349 7.31 -1.15 20.48
N VAL A 350 6.31 -0.32 20.75
CA VAL A 350 6.45 1.10 20.97
C VAL A 350 6.03 1.50 22.37
N ALA A 351 7.00 1.77 23.23
CA ALA A 351 6.74 2.19 24.60
C ALA A 351 6.62 3.71 24.75
N GLU A 352 7.19 4.47 23.81
CA GLU A 352 7.29 5.94 23.84
C GLU A 352 7.51 6.53 22.44
N SER A 353 7.46 7.88 22.35
CA SER A 353 7.57 8.59 21.08
C SER A 353 8.88 8.34 20.33
N SER A 354 10.00 8.17 21.04
CA SER A 354 11.30 7.86 20.43
C SER A 354 11.29 6.54 19.65
N ASN A 355 10.49 5.56 20.08
CA ASN A 355 10.35 4.28 19.38
C ASN A 355 9.52 4.40 18.11
N ILE A 356 8.63 5.41 18.01
CA ILE A 356 7.90 5.70 16.75
C ILE A 356 8.86 6.21 15.68
N GLU A 357 9.85 7.04 16.05
CA GLU A 357 10.89 7.49 15.12
C GLU A 357 11.77 6.33 14.64
N LYS A 358 12.11 5.38 15.53
CA LYS A 358 12.81 4.15 15.14
C LYS A 358 11.95 3.30 14.19
N LYS A 359 10.65 3.18 14.48
CA LYS A 359 9.71 2.47 13.61
C LYS A 359 9.69 3.07 12.21
N ILE A 360 9.61 4.39 12.11
CA ILE A 360 9.67 5.11 10.82
C ILE A 360 11.00 4.83 10.11
N GLY A 361 12.12 4.93 10.82
CA GLY A 361 13.45 4.63 10.27
C GLY A 361 13.54 3.21 9.70
N TYR A 362 13.17 2.19 10.48
CA TYR A 362 13.19 0.80 10.03
C TYR A 362 12.24 0.56 8.85
N SER A 363 11.08 1.24 8.84
CA SER A 363 10.13 1.16 7.73
C SER A 363 10.70 1.76 6.45
N THR A 364 11.37 2.91 6.52
CA THR A 364 12.02 3.53 5.35
C THR A 364 13.21 2.71 4.86
N ASP A 365 14.00 2.12 5.77
CA ASP A 365 15.11 1.23 5.41
C ASP A 365 14.61 -0.01 4.65
N GLN A 366 13.47 -0.57 5.06
CA GLN A 366 12.87 -1.72 4.38
C GLN A 366 12.35 -1.35 2.98
N LEU A 367 11.75 -0.18 2.82
CA LEU A 367 11.34 0.35 1.53
C LEU A 367 12.54 0.47 0.58
N GLU A 368 13.68 0.99 1.06
CA GLU A 368 14.89 1.12 0.24
C GLU A 368 15.54 -0.21 -0.08
N ARG A 369 15.44 -1.21 0.81
CA ARG A 369 15.92 -2.58 0.50
C ARG A 369 15.11 -3.18 -0.64
N ALA A 370 13.79 -3.05 -0.60
CA ALA A 370 12.91 -3.52 -1.67
C ALA A 370 13.19 -2.77 -2.99
N ALA A 371 13.34 -1.44 -2.94
CA ALA A 371 13.54 -0.60 -4.11
C ALA A 371 14.80 -0.91 -4.92
N LYS A 372 15.86 -1.36 -4.24
CA LYS A 372 17.15 -1.71 -4.86
C LYS A 372 17.13 -3.05 -5.60
N THR A 373 16.10 -3.85 -5.41
CA THR A 373 16.01 -5.17 -6.05
C THR A 373 15.53 -5.00 -7.50
N VAL A 374 16.16 -5.76 -8.39
CA VAL A 374 15.76 -5.88 -9.80
C VAL A 374 15.09 -7.22 -9.97
N ALA A 375 13.83 -7.23 -10.37
CA ALA A 375 13.11 -8.46 -10.64
C ALA A 375 13.74 -9.20 -11.84
N VAL A 376 13.99 -10.47 -11.67
CA VAL A 376 14.36 -11.36 -12.79
C VAL A 376 13.06 -11.84 -13.41
N LEU A 377 12.77 -11.38 -14.61
CA LEU A 377 11.62 -11.85 -15.37
C LEU A 377 12.05 -13.14 -16.11
N SER A 378 11.16 -14.11 -16.24
CA SER A 378 11.44 -15.51 -16.60
C SER A 378 12.28 -15.76 -17.88
N GLU A 379 12.32 -14.81 -18.80
CA GLU A 379 13.07 -14.90 -20.06
C GLU A 379 14.55 -14.55 -19.92
N ASP A 380 14.98 -13.89 -18.85
CA ASP A 380 16.38 -13.59 -18.56
C ASP A 380 17.13 -14.82 -18.00
N MET A 381 16.42 -15.93 -17.79
CA MET A 381 16.94 -17.13 -17.14
C MET A 381 17.52 -18.10 -18.15
N GLY A 382 18.76 -17.91 -18.56
CA GLY A 382 19.57 -19.04 -18.99
C GLY A 382 19.64 -20.08 -17.85
N VAL A 383 19.54 -21.38 -18.18
CA VAL A 383 19.38 -22.53 -17.26
C VAL A 383 20.35 -22.57 -16.06
N ALA A 384 21.38 -21.75 -16.02
CA ALA A 384 22.39 -21.70 -14.97
C ALA A 384 22.14 -20.71 -13.80
N SER A 385 21.09 -19.91 -13.85
CA SER A 385 20.87 -18.84 -12.85
C SER A 385 19.58 -18.96 -12.00
N ALA A 386 18.80 -20.03 -12.19
CA ALA A 386 17.51 -20.22 -11.53
C ALA A 386 17.59 -20.31 -9.99
N GLU A 387 18.71 -20.73 -9.43
CA GLU A 387 18.88 -20.82 -7.97
C GLU A 387 19.46 -19.55 -7.32
N SER A 388 20.12 -18.68 -8.07
CA SER A 388 20.79 -17.50 -7.52
C SER A 388 19.94 -16.22 -7.50
N ALA A 389 18.71 -16.26 -8.01
CA ALA A 389 17.88 -15.07 -8.21
C ALA A 389 16.49 -15.13 -7.52
N LYS A 390 16.32 -15.94 -6.48
CA LYS A 390 15.06 -15.91 -5.71
C LYS A 390 14.93 -14.60 -4.95
N GLN A 391 14.12 -13.68 -5.47
CA GLN A 391 13.75 -12.48 -4.76
C GLN A 391 12.75 -12.84 -3.66
N PRO A 392 13.04 -12.52 -2.37
CA PRO A 392 12.08 -12.72 -1.30
C PRO A 392 10.93 -11.71 -1.38
N PHE A 393 9.81 -12.02 -0.76
CA PHE A 393 8.87 -10.97 -0.36
C PHE A 393 9.54 -10.05 0.66
N PHE A 394 9.69 -8.78 0.31
CA PHE A 394 9.99 -7.75 1.29
C PHE A 394 8.68 -7.33 1.97
N MET A 395 8.57 -7.62 3.25
CA MET A 395 7.39 -7.29 4.04
C MET A 395 7.72 -6.19 5.03
N ASN A 396 6.90 -5.15 5.07
CA ASN A 396 7.14 -3.94 5.84
C ASN A 396 5.90 -3.59 6.66
N PHE A 397 5.88 -3.96 7.92
CA PHE A 397 4.78 -3.64 8.82
C PHE A 397 4.94 -2.20 9.33
N LEU A 398 4.03 -1.32 8.95
CA LEU A 398 3.94 0.03 9.49
C LEU A 398 3.23 0.05 10.84
N SER A 399 2.51 -1.02 11.15
CA SER A 399 1.81 -1.22 12.40
C SER A 399 2.76 -1.32 13.60
N ALA A 400 2.33 -0.76 14.70
CA ALA A 400 2.93 -0.92 16.02
C ALA A 400 1.90 -0.59 17.08
N SER A 401 2.08 -1.09 18.31
CA SER A 401 1.15 -0.76 19.38
C SER A 401 1.75 -0.97 20.76
N ASN A 402 1.12 -0.35 21.76
CA ASN A 402 1.27 -0.68 23.16
C ASN A 402 -0.11 -0.74 23.79
N PHE A 403 -0.49 -1.92 24.25
CA PHE A 403 -1.83 -2.18 24.82
C PHE A 403 -2.16 -1.23 25.98
N TRP A 404 -1.18 -0.92 26.82
CA TRP A 404 -1.34 -0.17 28.05
C TRP A 404 -1.27 1.35 27.91
N ARG A 405 -0.90 1.84 26.72
CA ARG A 405 -0.70 3.28 26.44
C ARG A 405 -1.62 3.76 25.32
N ALA A 406 -2.64 4.52 25.68
CA ALA A 406 -3.64 4.99 24.72
C ALA A 406 -3.05 5.81 23.55
N ASN A 407 -1.97 6.55 23.79
CA ASN A 407 -1.25 7.30 22.73
C ASN A 407 -0.39 6.42 21.81
N CYS A 408 -0.33 5.11 22.08
CA CYS A 408 0.36 4.10 21.29
C CYS A 408 -0.60 3.01 20.78
N TRP A 409 -1.91 3.23 20.76
CA TRP A 409 -2.85 2.32 20.13
C TRP A 409 -2.72 2.39 18.60
N PRO A 410 -3.19 1.36 17.86
CA PRO A 410 -2.98 1.25 16.42
C PRO A 410 -3.38 2.50 15.62
N ASP A 411 -4.53 3.12 15.95
CA ASP A 411 -4.99 4.36 15.32
C ASP A 411 -4.01 5.52 15.56
N LYS A 412 -3.47 5.63 16.77
CA LYS A 412 -2.54 6.71 17.15
C LYS A 412 -1.15 6.56 16.56
N ILE A 413 -0.73 5.33 16.34
CA ILE A 413 0.53 5.04 15.63
C ILE A 413 0.34 5.32 14.13
N ALA A 414 -0.74 4.82 13.53
CA ALA A 414 -1.05 5.04 12.12
C ALA A 414 -1.17 6.53 11.78
N GLU A 415 -1.81 7.34 12.64
CA GLU A 415 -1.91 8.80 12.51
C GLU A 415 -0.53 9.49 12.38
N LYS A 416 0.52 8.91 12.97
CA LYS A 416 1.89 9.45 12.93
C LYS A 416 2.73 8.84 11.81
N VAL A 417 2.63 7.53 11.60
CA VAL A 417 3.49 6.80 10.66
C VAL A 417 3.01 6.96 9.22
N ASN A 418 1.71 6.76 8.95
CA ASN A 418 1.19 6.76 7.58
C ASN A 418 1.50 8.06 6.81
N PRO A 419 1.29 9.27 7.37
CA PRO A 419 1.62 10.52 6.68
C PRO A 419 3.11 10.68 6.37
N VAL A 420 4.00 10.19 7.25
CA VAL A 420 5.45 10.26 7.04
C VAL A 420 5.88 9.31 5.92
N ILE A 421 5.26 8.14 5.82
CA ILE A 421 5.56 7.21 4.72
C ILE A 421 5.03 7.75 3.39
N VAL A 422 3.84 8.41 3.36
CA VAL A 422 3.38 9.14 2.16
C VAL A 422 4.41 10.19 1.74
N ASP A 423 4.87 11.03 2.67
CA ASP A 423 5.90 12.04 2.40
C ASP A 423 7.18 11.39 1.83
N TYR A 424 7.58 10.25 2.41
CA TYR A 424 8.79 9.54 1.99
C TYR A 424 8.64 8.94 0.58
N LEU A 425 7.55 8.25 0.29
CA LEU A 425 7.27 7.67 -1.03
C LEU A 425 7.24 8.75 -2.12
N CYS A 426 6.57 9.85 -1.86
CA CYS A 426 6.49 10.96 -2.82
C CYS A 426 7.85 11.62 -3.10
N ARG A 427 8.69 11.80 -2.07
CA ARG A 427 9.85 12.69 -2.18
C ARG A 427 11.19 11.97 -2.34
N ARG A 428 11.37 10.80 -1.73
CA ARG A 428 12.70 10.19 -1.56
C ARG A 428 12.82 8.75 -2.07
N HIS A 429 11.73 7.99 -2.02
CA HIS A 429 11.77 6.57 -2.38
C HIS A 429 12.30 6.40 -3.81
N SER A 430 13.33 5.56 -3.98
CA SER A 430 13.94 5.28 -5.29
C SER A 430 14.37 6.54 -6.07
N GLU A 431 14.75 7.62 -5.37
CA GLU A 431 15.31 8.81 -5.98
C GLU A 431 16.78 8.55 -6.37
N THR A 432 17.09 8.65 -7.66
CA THR A 432 18.47 8.67 -8.13
C THR A 432 19.04 10.05 -7.84
N THR A 433 20.01 10.13 -6.91
CA THR A 433 20.75 11.37 -6.69
C THR A 433 21.56 11.69 -7.95
N SER A 434 21.38 12.90 -8.47
CA SER A 434 21.99 13.41 -9.70
C SER A 434 23.52 13.49 -9.70
N SER A 435 24.21 13.01 -8.64
CA SER A 435 25.67 13.00 -8.50
C SER A 435 26.31 11.66 -8.88
N GLU A 436 25.54 10.60 -9.05
CA GLU A 436 26.05 9.32 -9.53
C GLU A 436 25.56 9.14 -10.97
N GLN A 437 26.50 9.16 -11.93
CA GLN A 437 26.20 8.63 -13.26
C GLN A 437 25.70 7.19 -13.06
N PRO A 438 24.52 6.84 -13.55
CA PRO A 438 24.04 5.48 -13.38
C PRO A 438 24.91 4.58 -14.25
N ASP A 439 25.81 3.84 -13.62
CA ASP A 439 26.13 2.53 -14.17
C ASP A 439 24.79 1.80 -14.22
N SER A 440 24.33 1.51 -15.42
CA SER A 440 22.99 0.97 -15.71
C SER A 440 22.64 -0.35 -14.99
N ALA A 441 23.54 -0.89 -14.20
CA ALA A 441 23.41 -2.13 -13.43
C ALA A 441 22.96 -1.92 -11.97
N SER A 442 22.87 -0.69 -11.45
CA SER A 442 22.62 -0.46 -10.01
C SER A 442 21.25 0.16 -9.68
N VAL A 443 20.38 0.40 -10.64
CA VAL A 443 19.06 1.00 -10.41
C VAL A 443 18.01 -0.10 -10.28
N GLY A 444 17.52 -0.33 -9.06
CA GLY A 444 16.42 -1.26 -8.81
C GLY A 444 15.08 -0.82 -9.39
N ASP A 445 14.09 -1.71 -9.36
CA ASP A 445 12.74 -1.48 -9.89
C ASP A 445 11.93 -0.44 -9.09
N GLY A 446 12.45 0.01 -7.95
CA GLY A 446 11.76 0.98 -7.11
C GLY A 446 10.53 0.44 -6.39
N SER A 447 10.40 -0.89 -6.30
CA SER A 447 9.31 -1.56 -5.57
C SER A 447 9.35 -1.22 -4.08
N THR A 448 8.17 -1.20 -3.45
CA THR A 448 8.06 -1.12 -1.98
C THR A 448 8.04 -2.48 -1.30
N GLY A 449 7.87 -3.57 -2.08
CA GLY A 449 7.42 -4.84 -1.55
C GLY A 449 6.01 -4.74 -0.97
N ILE A 450 5.67 -5.61 -0.03
CA ILE A 450 4.39 -5.64 0.68
C ILE A 450 4.45 -4.66 1.86
N VAL A 451 3.63 -3.60 1.83
CA VAL A 451 3.53 -2.62 2.91
C VAL A 451 2.25 -2.84 3.70
N VAL A 452 2.39 -3.23 4.97
CA VAL A 452 1.29 -3.68 5.82
C VAL A 452 0.89 -2.57 6.79
N CYS A 453 -0.31 -2.00 6.59
CA CYS A 453 -0.77 -0.75 7.20
C CYS A 453 -1.83 -0.97 8.27
N ASP A 454 -1.91 -0.04 9.21
CA ASP A 454 -3.07 0.16 10.08
C ASP A 454 -3.88 1.38 9.65
N TRP A 455 -5.18 1.39 9.94
CA TRP A 455 -6.09 2.52 9.82
C TRP A 455 -6.09 3.25 8.47
N VAL A 456 -5.94 2.53 7.36
CA VAL A 456 -6.14 3.08 6.02
C VAL A 456 -7.63 3.20 5.70
N GLY A 457 -7.99 4.15 4.85
CA GLY A 457 -9.38 4.38 4.41
C GLY A 457 -10.24 5.17 5.41
N THR A 458 -9.67 5.67 6.51
CA THR A 458 -10.38 6.55 7.45
C THR A 458 -10.86 7.81 6.71
N ASP A 459 -12.15 8.11 6.81
CA ASP A 459 -12.78 9.26 6.13
C ASP A 459 -12.51 9.28 4.61
N GLY A 460 -12.27 8.12 4.01
CA GLY A 460 -11.96 7.97 2.58
C GLY A 460 -10.51 8.30 2.21
N ASP A 461 -9.59 8.39 3.18
CA ASP A 461 -8.17 8.62 2.94
C ASP A 461 -7.46 7.32 2.50
N TRP A 462 -7.16 7.25 1.21
CA TRP A 462 -6.39 6.17 0.58
C TRP A 462 -5.03 6.64 0.04
N ASP A 463 -4.52 7.77 0.52
CA ASP A 463 -3.30 8.39 0.01
C ASP A 463 -2.10 7.43 0.07
N LEU A 464 -1.92 6.73 1.20
CA LEU A 464 -0.83 5.77 1.36
C LEU A 464 -0.96 4.60 0.37
N VAL A 465 -2.15 4.05 0.19
CA VAL A 465 -2.40 2.95 -0.76
C VAL A 465 -2.07 3.39 -2.18
N ARG A 466 -2.54 4.57 -2.59
CA ARG A 466 -2.26 5.13 -3.92
C ARG A 466 -0.76 5.34 -4.15
N CYS A 467 -0.04 5.85 -3.15
CA CYS A 467 1.41 6.04 -3.23
C CYS A 467 2.16 4.70 -3.36
N ILE A 468 1.74 3.65 -2.63
CA ILE A 468 2.35 2.32 -2.76
C ILE A 468 2.13 1.77 -4.18
N LEU A 469 0.89 1.84 -4.68
CA LEU A 469 0.56 1.36 -6.02
C LEU A 469 1.33 2.09 -7.12
N ALA A 470 1.56 3.41 -6.96
CA ALA A 470 2.33 4.21 -7.90
C ALA A 470 3.77 3.70 -8.09
N MET A 471 4.35 3.02 -7.09
CA MET A 471 5.72 2.50 -7.16
C MET A 471 5.87 1.28 -8.11
N ASN A 472 4.78 0.75 -8.67
CA ASN A 472 4.85 -0.25 -9.73
C ASN A 472 5.20 0.35 -11.11
N ALA A 473 5.18 1.68 -11.27
CA ALA A 473 5.33 2.33 -12.58
C ALA A 473 6.67 2.03 -13.29
N LYS A 474 7.79 1.91 -12.56
CA LYS A 474 9.09 1.56 -13.16
C LYS A 474 9.09 0.11 -13.69
N LEU A 475 8.48 -0.81 -12.96
CA LEU A 475 8.32 -2.20 -13.38
C LEU A 475 7.44 -2.29 -14.63
N GLU A 476 6.30 -1.59 -14.65
CA GLU A 476 5.42 -1.51 -15.83
C GLU A 476 6.14 -0.94 -17.06
N LEU A 477 7.02 0.06 -16.89
CA LEU A 477 7.81 0.61 -17.98
C LEU A 477 8.78 -0.44 -18.53
N ARG A 478 9.51 -1.12 -17.67
CA ARG A 478 10.43 -2.21 -18.06
C ARG A 478 9.72 -3.33 -18.82
N GLU A 479 8.51 -3.68 -18.40
CA GLU A 479 7.69 -4.68 -19.09
C GLU A 479 7.22 -4.23 -20.48
N LYS A 480 6.96 -2.93 -20.67
CA LYS A 480 6.52 -2.36 -21.96
C LYS A 480 7.66 -2.23 -22.97
N ASP A 481 8.88 -1.92 -22.52
CA ASP A 481 10.05 -1.71 -23.38
C ASP A 481 10.62 -3.04 -23.92
N ARG A 482 10.10 -4.19 -23.49
CA ARG A 482 10.47 -5.50 -24.05
C ARG A 482 9.79 -5.75 -25.41
N PRO A 483 10.53 -6.29 -26.39
CA PRO A 483 9.91 -6.75 -27.61
C PRO A 483 8.82 -7.77 -27.28
N SER A 484 7.62 -7.60 -27.85
CA SER A 484 6.63 -8.67 -27.84
C SER A 484 7.20 -9.87 -28.59
N ASP A 485 7.10 -11.08 -28.02
CA ASP A 485 7.46 -12.30 -28.73
C ASP A 485 6.84 -12.32 -30.13
N PRO A 486 7.56 -12.80 -31.16
CA PRO A 486 6.95 -13.03 -32.45
C PRO A 486 5.80 -14.04 -32.27
N PRO A 487 4.64 -13.81 -32.92
CA PRO A 487 3.49 -14.70 -32.78
C PRO A 487 3.92 -16.12 -33.17
N SER A 488 3.70 -17.06 -32.24
CA SER A 488 3.93 -18.49 -32.39
C SER A 488 3.08 -19.11 -33.46
#